data_f5c669b4f8a86a492fc9e370c3a6ae52
#
_entry.id   f5c669b4f8a86a492fc9e370c3a6ae52
#
_cell.length_a   1.000
_cell.length_b   1.000
_cell.length_c   1.000
_cell.angle_alpha   90.00
_cell.angle_beta   90.00
_cell.angle_gamma   90.00
#
_symmetry.space_group_name_H-M   'P 1'
#
loop_
_entity.id
_entity.type
_entity.pdbx_description
1 polymer ?
#
loop_
_entity_poly.entity_id
_entity_poly.type
_entity_poly.pdbx_seq_one_letter_code
_entity_poly.pdbx_strand_id
1 'polypeptide(L)'
;MDFSIDDAQEAGAIIKVIGVGGGGSNAVNHMIEEGVNGVEFIVANTDVQALDKSKADIKIQIGPKLTGGLGAGSNPERGTKAAEESAEDIALALAGADMVVITAGMGGGTGNGAAPVVARIAKEQGALTVAVVTRPFKWEGPKRGRFAAEGLQALSESVDSLIVITNERLKDRIDLRTPLSEAFKVVDEVVAQGVRGISELITNPGFINLDFADVKTVMQDAGPALMGVGQASGETRAADATKQAISSPLLEVDMSGAEDVLLNITGGLDMSLFEAQTASEVIAQEAGREVNVIFGTSIDENLGDSIRVTVIATGLQKSASEAAPKQPTQKAKPANLFGTPSADAAQAAATNSVFEKLVADNVQAHPTPTQNDPFADWNMSGASKDAFAEDERFDGVQKQTFDVFNTPTSNQAPVDFSNTEDEDEQPPFFKKR
;
A
#
# COMPACT_ATOMS: atom_id res chain seq x y z
N MET A 1 -26.91 -8.27 -51.26
CA MET A 1 -27.01 -8.14 -49.79
C MET A 1 -25.63 -8.44 -49.27
N ASP A 2 -24.83 -7.39 -49.07
CA ASP A 2 -23.54 -7.52 -48.43
C ASP A 2 -23.79 -7.63 -46.91
N PHE A 3 -23.51 -8.80 -46.38
CA PHE A 3 -23.37 -8.98 -44.95
C PHE A 3 -21.99 -8.41 -44.60
N SER A 4 -21.93 -7.19 -44.14
CA SER A 4 -20.79 -6.76 -43.33
C SER A 4 -20.86 -7.58 -42.04
N ILE A 5 -19.94 -8.53 -41.91
CA ILE A 5 -19.59 -9.05 -40.58
C ILE A 5 -19.00 -7.82 -39.89
N ASP A 6 -19.78 -7.18 -39.03
CA ASP A 6 -19.20 -6.30 -38.03
C ASP A 6 -18.13 -7.18 -37.33
N ASP A 7 -16.88 -6.79 -37.48
CA ASP A 7 -15.81 -7.25 -36.60
C ASP A 7 -16.22 -6.79 -35.17
N ALA A 8 -17.10 -7.56 -34.55
CA ALA A 8 -17.19 -7.59 -33.12
C ALA A 8 -15.82 -8.13 -32.69
N GLN A 9 -14.87 -7.23 -32.50
CA GLN A 9 -13.69 -7.51 -31.70
C GLN A 9 -14.21 -8.28 -30.48
N GLU A 10 -13.70 -9.47 -30.27
CA GLU A 10 -13.81 -10.16 -28.98
C GLU A 10 -13.13 -9.21 -27.98
N ALA A 11 -13.89 -8.24 -27.50
CA ALA A 11 -13.43 -7.29 -26.52
C ALA A 11 -13.34 -8.07 -25.21
N GLY A 12 -12.15 -8.59 -24.94
CA GLY A 12 -11.81 -9.09 -23.62
C GLY A 12 -12.03 -7.99 -22.58
N ALA A 13 -12.05 -8.33 -21.31
CA ALA A 13 -12.21 -7.34 -20.23
C ALA A 13 -11.11 -6.28 -20.31
N ILE A 14 -11.50 -5.00 -20.22
CA ILE A 14 -10.59 -3.85 -20.24
C ILE A 14 -10.03 -3.66 -18.83
N ILE A 15 -8.73 -3.94 -18.69
CA ILE A 15 -8.01 -3.81 -17.42
C ILE A 15 -7.13 -2.57 -17.48
N LYS A 16 -7.29 -1.66 -16.52
CA LYS A 16 -6.43 -0.48 -16.37
C LYS A 16 -5.62 -0.56 -15.08
N VAL A 17 -4.32 -0.26 -15.19
CA VAL A 17 -3.40 -0.20 -14.03
C VAL A 17 -3.02 1.23 -13.81
N ILE A 18 -3.39 1.79 -12.65
CA ILE A 18 -3.06 3.16 -12.28
C ILE A 18 -2.05 3.24 -11.14
N GLY A 19 -0.87 3.78 -11.43
CA GLY A 19 0.17 4.06 -10.45
C GLY A 19 0.01 5.43 -9.81
N VAL A 20 -0.23 5.48 -8.49
CA VAL A 20 -0.51 6.73 -7.78
C VAL A 20 0.69 7.16 -6.95
N GLY A 21 1.19 8.38 -7.21
CA GLY A 21 2.36 8.96 -6.56
C GLY A 21 3.68 8.30 -6.98
N GLY A 22 4.80 8.64 -6.33
CA GLY A 22 6.13 8.19 -6.74
C GLY A 22 6.29 6.67 -6.72
N GLY A 23 5.88 6.00 -5.64
CA GLY A 23 5.97 4.53 -5.55
C GLY A 23 5.12 3.82 -6.59
N GLY A 24 3.86 4.26 -6.78
CA GLY A 24 2.99 3.69 -7.82
C GLY A 24 3.53 3.93 -9.23
N SER A 25 4.06 5.11 -9.52
CA SER A 25 4.68 5.41 -10.83
C SER A 25 5.91 4.52 -11.09
N ASN A 26 6.72 4.23 -10.06
CA ASN A 26 7.87 3.32 -10.20
C ASN A 26 7.42 1.89 -10.48
N ALA A 27 6.42 1.39 -9.75
CA ALA A 27 5.86 0.07 -9.97
C ALA A 27 5.30 -0.09 -11.39
N VAL A 28 4.55 0.91 -11.90
CA VAL A 28 4.05 0.91 -13.28
C VAL A 28 5.20 0.92 -14.30
N ASN A 29 6.24 1.74 -14.09
CA ASN A 29 7.39 1.73 -14.98
C ASN A 29 8.08 0.36 -15.01
N HIS A 30 8.18 -0.30 -13.87
CA HIS A 30 8.76 -1.63 -13.76
C HIS A 30 7.90 -2.68 -14.49
N MET A 31 6.56 -2.63 -14.35
CA MET A 31 5.63 -3.50 -15.08
C MET A 31 5.79 -3.38 -16.60
N ILE A 32 5.97 -2.15 -17.10
CA ILE A 32 6.20 -1.88 -18.52
C ILE A 32 7.56 -2.44 -18.96
N GLU A 33 8.62 -2.29 -18.14
CA GLU A 33 9.94 -2.85 -18.40
C GLU A 33 9.94 -4.39 -18.43
N GLU A 34 9.17 -5.01 -17.56
CA GLU A 34 8.99 -6.46 -17.48
C GLU A 34 8.02 -7.03 -18.56
N GLY A 35 7.44 -6.17 -19.38
CA GLY A 35 6.56 -6.58 -20.48
C GLY A 35 5.22 -7.16 -20.00
N VAL A 36 4.63 -6.62 -18.94
CA VAL A 36 3.26 -6.97 -18.57
C VAL A 36 2.32 -6.48 -19.64
N ASN A 37 1.55 -7.40 -20.24
CA ASN A 37 0.66 -7.14 -21.37
C ASN A 37 -0.82 -7.28 -20.97
N GLY A 38 -1.72 -6.88 -21.89
CA GLY A 38 -3.17 -7.01 -21.70
C GLY A 38 -3.77 -5.98 -20.75
N VAL A 39 -3.03 -4.93 -20.38
CA VAL A 39 -3.47 -3.85 -19.52
C VAL A 39 -3.09 -2.48 -20.06
N GLU A 40 -3.89 -1.46 -19.78
CA GLU A 40 -3.56 -0.06 -20.04
C GLU A 40 -2.86 0.56 -18.83
N PHE A 41 -1.70 1.20 -19.04
CA PHE A 41 -0.94 1.80 -17.98
C PHE A 41 -1.18 3.30 -17.82
N ILE A 42 -1.55 3.71 -16.61
CA ILE A 42 -1.83 5.10 -16.23
C ILE A 42 -0.94 5.45 -15.03
N VAL A 43 -0.43 6.67 -14.98
CA VAL A 43 0.22 7.21 -13.78
C VAL A 43 -0.40 8.52 -13.36
N ALA A 44 -0.64 8.69 -12.08
CA ALA A 44 -1.19 9.91 -11.48
C ALA A 44 -0.24 10.42 -10.39
N ASN A 45 0.27 11.64 -10.52
CA ASN A 45 1.19 12.21 -9.56
C ASN A 45 1.01 13.73 -9.41
N THR A 46 1.36 14.26 -8.23
CA THR A 46 1.47 15.70 -7.96
C THR A 46 2.82 16.28 -8.38
N ASP A 47 3.80 15.43 -8.71
CA ASP A 47 5.15 15.81 -9.12
C ASP A 47 5.31 15.62 -10.63
N VAL A 48 5.44 16.73 -11.35
CA VAL A 48 5.59 16.75 -12.82
C VAL A 48 6.89 16.07 -13.25
N GLN A 49 7.98 16.24 -12.50
CA GLN A 49 9.27 15.64 -12.86
C GLN A 49 9.22 14.11 -12.81
N ALA A 50 8.41 13.56 -11.89
CA ALA A 50 8.17 12.11 -11.83
C ALA A 50 7.31 11.63 -13.00
N LEU A 51 6.30 12.42 -13.40
CA LEU A 51 5.45 12.12 -14.56
C LEU A 51 6.24 12.14 -15.87
N ASP A 52 7.11 13.11 -16.06
CA ASP A 52 7.93 13.23 -17.28
C ASP A 52 8.81 11.99 -17.50
N LYS A 53 9.32 11.41 -16.40
CA LYS A 53 10.17 10.21 -16.42
C LYS A 53 9.39 8.91 -16.58
N SER A 54 8.09 8.93 -16.42
CA SER A 54 7.26 7.73 -16.52
C SER A 54 7.20 7.21 -17.96
N LYS A 55 7.10 5.89 -18.08
CA LYS A 55 6.94 5.16 -19.35
C LYS A 55 5.48 4.88 -19.70
N ALA A 56 4.54 5.19 -18.80
CA ALA A 56 3.11 4.98 -19.01
C ALA A 56 2.57 5.86 -20.16
N ASP A 57 1.61 5.33 -20.89
CA ASP A 57 0.97 6.00 -22.01
C ASP A 57 0.12 7.19 -21.55
N ILE A 58 -0.58 7.01 -20.42
CA ILE A 58 -1.44 8.06 -19.85
C ILE A 58 -0.79 8.59 -18.56
N LYS A 59 -0.61 9.92 -18.53
CA LYS A 59 0.03 10.61 -17.39
C LYS A 59 -0.90 11.72 -16.92
N ILE A 60 -1.30 11.66 -15.64
CA ILE A 60 -2.22 12.61 -15.03
C ILE A 60 -1.48 13.43 -13.99
N GLN A 61 -1.37 14.72 -14.20
CA GLN A 61 -0.93 15.63 -13.15
C GLN A 61 -2.10 15.94 -12.22
N ILE A 62 -2.08 15.45 -10.99
CA ILE A 62 -3.14 15.71 -10.01
C ILE A 62 -2.83 16.94 -9.17
N GLY A 63 -3.86 17.78 -8.94
CA GLY A 63 -3.79 18.98 -8.12
C GLY A 63 -2.80 20.04 -8.62
N PRO A 64 -2.80 20.42 -9.90
CA PRO A 64 -1.84 21.40 -10.44
C PRO A 64 -1.94 22.76 -9.76
N LYS A 65 -3.13 23.21 -9.37
CA LYS A 65 -3.32 24.50 -8.67
C LYS A 65 -2.84 24.41 -7.22
N LEU A 66 -3.13 23.29 -6.55
CA LEU A 66 -2.79 23.10 -5.15
C LEU A 66 -1.29 22.87 -4.92
N THR A 67 -0.64 22.11 -5.81
CA THR A 67 0.75 21.65 -5.61
C THR A 67 1.77 22.40 -6.45
N GLY A 68 1.35 23.05 -7.53
CA GLY A 68 2.25 23.70 -8.49
C GLY A 68 3.23 22.73 -9.16
N GLY A 69 2.91 21.42 -9.22
CA GLY A 69 3.79 20.40 -9.79
C GLY A 69 4.97 19.97 -8.92
N LEU A 70 5.03 20.43 -7.66
CA LEU A 70 6.15 20.20 -6.74
C LEU A 70 5.92 19.02 -5.75
N GLY A 71 4.88 18.24 -5.96
CA GLY A 71 4.53 17.14 -5.06
C GLY A 71 3.67 17.55 -3.85
N ALA A 72 3.24 16.57 -3.05
CA ALA A 72 2.39 16.77 -1.89
C ALA A 72 3.16 17.11 -0.59
N GLY A 73 4.49 17.07 -0.58
CA GLY A 73 5.32 17.40 0.58
C GLY A 73 5.14 16.45 1.77
N SER A 74 4.95 15.16 1.53
CA SER A 74 4.68 14.13 2.54
C SER A 74 3.44 14.42 3.41
N ASN A 75 2.46 15.14 2.86
CA ASN A 75 1.18 15.43 3.50
C ASN A 75 0.04 14.69 2.76
N PRO A 76 -0.58 13.65 3.38
CA PRO A 76 -1.67 12.89 2.76
C PRO A 76 -2.91 13.74 2.46
N GLU A 77 -3.30 14.66 3.33
CA GLU A 77 -4.46 15.54 3.09
C GLU A 77 -4.27 16.39 1.83
N ARG A 78 -3.03 16.83 1.56
CA ARG A 78 -2.71 17.56 0.34
C ARG A 78 -2.80 16.63 -0.89
N GLY A 79 -2.43 15.35 -0.73
CA GLY A 79 -2.61 14.32 -1.75
C GLY A 79 -4.08 14.07 -2.08
N THR A 80 -4.93 13.96 -1.05
CA THR A 80 -6.38 13.78 -1.21
C THR A 80 -7.01 14.94 -1.96
N LYS A 81 -6.75 16.18 -1.50
CA LYS A 81 -7.28 17.40 -2.16
C LYS A 81 -6.78 17.56 -3.60
N ALA A 82 -5.54 17.13 -3.88
CA ALA A 82 -4.98 17.15 -5.23
C ALA A 82 -5.71 16.17 -6.17
N ALA A 83 -6.06 14.98 -5.67
CA ALA A 83 -6.85 14.03 -6.45
C ALA A 83 -8.30 14.50 -6.64
N GLU A 84 -8.91 15.12 -5.61
CA GLU A 84 -10.24 15.71 -5.71
C GLU A 84 -10.29 16.87 -6.72
N GLU A 85 -9.25 17.72 -6.77
CA GLU A 85 -9.12 18.78 -7.77
C GLU A 85 -9.12 18.26 -9.21
N SER A 86 -8.54 17.08 -9.43
CA SER A 86 -8.39 16.44 -10.74
C SER A 86 -9.31 15.22 -10.93
N ALA A 87 -10.42 15.17 -10.19
CA ALA A 87 -11.32 14.01 -10.21
C ALA A 87 -11.90 13.74 -11.63
N GLU A 88 -12.18 14.78 -12.41
CA GLU A 88 -12.68 14.66 -13.78
C GLU A 88 -11.64 14.03 -14.72
N ASP A 89 -10.38 14.43 -14.61
CA ASP A 89 -9.29 13.87 -15.42
C ASP A 89 -9.05 12.39 -15.08
N ILE A 90 -9.11 12.05 -13.79
CA ILE A 90 -9.00 10.66 -13.31
C ILE A 90 -10.17 9.84 -13.83
N ALA A 91 -11.40 10.35 -13.72
CA ALA A 91 -12.60 9.67 -14.19
C ALA A 91 -12.55 9.42 -15.70
N LEU A 92 -12.08 10.39 -16.48
CA LEU A 92 -11.94 10.24 -17.93
C LEU A 92 -10.91 9.16 -18.29
N ALA A 93 -9.78 9.12 -17.59
CA ALA A 93 -8.74 8.11 -17.83
C ALA A 93 -9.18 6.69 -17.46
N LEU A 94 -10.05 6.54 -16.45
CA LEU A 94 -10.58 5.26 -16.00
C LEU A 94 -11.83 4.81 -16.74
N ALA A 95 -12.43 5.68 -17.56
CA ALA A 95 -13.68 5.39 -18.26
C ALA A 95 -13.60 4.11 -19.11
N GLY A 96 -14.65 3.29 -19.04
CA GLY A 96 -14.77 2.05 -19.80
C GLY A 96 -13.94 0.89 -19.28
N ALA A 97 -13.28 1.01 -18.14
CA ALA A 97 -12.58 -0.12 -17.52
C ALA A 97 -13.57 -1.09 -16.84
N ASP A 98 -13.40 -2.38 -17.11
CA ASP A 98 -14.07 -3.45 -16.36
C ASP A 98 -13.38 -3.70 -15.02
N MET A 99 -12.04 -3.51 -15.00
CA MET A 99 -11.21 -3.65 -13.80
C MET A 99 -10.18 -2.53 -13.71
N VAL A 100 -10.00 -1.99 -12.51
CA VAL A 100 -8.95 -1.01 -12.20
C VAL A 100 -8.06 -1.56 -11.10
N VAL A 101 -6.78 -1.73 -11.42
CA VAL A 101 -5.75 -2.09 -10.44
C VAL A 101 -5.02 -0.82 -10.01
N ILE A 102 -5.08 -0.50 -8.72
CA ILE A 102 -4.44 0.69 -8.14
C ILE A 102 -3.16 0.27 -7.45
N THR A 103 -2.02 0.84 -7.86
CA THR A 103 -0.76 0.63 -7.15
C THR A 103 -0.25 1.92 -6.54
N ALA A 104 0.18 1.84 -5.28
CA ALA A 104 0.70 2.99 -4.55
C ALA A 104 1.67 2.59 -3.43
N GLY A 105 2.68 3.42 -3.17
CA GLY A 105 3.49 3.33 -1.96
C GLY A 105 2.82 4.10 -0.82
N MET A 106 2.40 3.38 0.22
CA MET A 106 1.71 3.98 1.37
C MET A 106 2.66 4.71 2.32
N GLY A 107 2.12 5.66 3.08
CA GLY A 107 2.88 6.47 4.04
C GLY A 107 3.54 7.72 3.48
N GLY A 108 3.46 7.95 2.16
CA GLY A 108 3.82 9.21 1.51
C GLY A 108 2.70 10.25 1.55
N GLY A 109 2.84 11.32 0.77
CA GLY A 109 1.78 12.33 0.62
C GLY A 109 0.81 11.96 -0.52
N THR A 110 1.31 11.86 -1.75
CA THR A 110 0.50 11.66 -2.94
C THR A 110 -0.17 10.29 -2.96
N GLY A 111 0.60 9.19 -2.92
CA GLY A 111 0.05 7.83 -2.99
C GLY A 111 -0.94 7.55 -1.87
N ASN A 112 -0.57 7.91 -0.62
CA ASN A 112 -1.41 7.66 0.56
C ASN A 112 -2.73 8.44 0.55
N GLY A 113 -2.71 9.69 0.08
CA GLY A 113 -3.91 10.54 0.06
C GLY A 113 -4.76 10.38 -1.20
N ALA A 114 -4.12 10.19 -2.37
CA ALA A 114 -4.84 10.14 -3.64
C ALA A 114 -5.39 8.75 -3.99
N ALA A 115 -4.74 7.65 -3.57
CA ALA A 115 -5.21 6.30 -3.91
C ALA A 115 -6.64 6.01 -3.48
N PRO A 116 -7.11 6.38 -2.25
CA PRO A 116 -8.52 6.19 -1.88
C PRO A 116 -9.51 6.98 -2.75
N VAL A 117 -9.13 8.18 -3.21
CA VAL A 117 -9.96 8.99 -4.10
C VAL A 117 -10.06 8.35 -5.49
N VAL A 118 -8.93 7.88 -6.02
CA VAL A 118 -8.89 7.14 -7.30
C VAL A 118 -9.75 5.88 -7.21
N ALA A 119 -9.65 5.14 -6.11
CA ALA A 119 -10.45 3.93 -5.87
C ALA A 119 -11.94 4.22 -5.87
N ARG A 120 -12.37 5.26 -5.17
CA ARG A 120 -13.77 5.68 -5.15
C ARG A 120 -14.28 6.02 -6.56
N ILE A 121 -13.49 6.78 -7.33
CA ILE A 121 -13.86 7.15 -8.71
C ILE A 121 -14.00 5.90 -9.60
N ALA A 122 -13.07 4.93 -9.48
CA ALA A 122 -13.14 3.66 -10.22
C ALA A 122 -14.40 2.86 -9.85
N LYS A 123 -14.68 2.74 -8.56
CA LYS A 123 -15.86 2.02 -8.03
C LYS A 123 -17.18 2.70 -8.44
N GLU A 124 -17.24 4.04 -8.45
CA GLU A 124 -18.39 4.81 -8.92
C GLU A 124 -18.69 4.57 -10.41
N GLN A 125 -17.69 4.22 -11.20
CA GLN A 125 -17.84 3.84 -12.62
C GLN A 125 -18.23 2.37 -12.82
N GLY A 126 -18.31 1.58 -11.75
CA GLY A 126 -18.72 0.16 -11.78
C GLY A 126 -17.58 -0.81 -12.11
N ALA A 127 -16.34 -0.34 -12.19
CA ALA A 127 -15.17 -1.19 -12.37
C ALA A 127 -14.86 -2.01 -11.11
N LEU A 128 -14.46 -3.28 -11.28
CA LEU A 128 -13.87 -4.06 -10.20
C LEU A 128 -12.58 -3.37 -9.74
N THR A 129 -12.54 -2.91 -8.49
CA THR A 129 -11.44 -2.08 -8.00
C THR A 129 -10.54 -2.87 -7.05
N VAL A 130 -9.31 -3.14 -7.47
CA VAL A 130 -8.31 -3.89 -6.70
C VAL A 130 -7.13 -3.00 -6.39
N ALA A 131 -6.70 -2.95 -5.13
CA ALA A 131 -5.49 -2.23 -4.76
C ALA A 131 -4.35 -3.21 -4.42
N VAL A 132 -3.18 -2.99 -5.03
CA VAL A 132 -1.93 -3.69 -4.73
C VAL A 132 -0.92 -2.66 -4.27
N VAL A 133 -0.73 -2.55 -2.96
CA VAL A 133 0.00 -1.43 -2.36
C VAL A 133 1.10 -1.90 -1.42
N THR A 134 2.10 -1.04 -1.21
CA THR A 134 3.25 -1.35 -0.38
C THR A 134 3.27 -0.56 0.92
N ARG A 135 3.65 -1.22 2.03
CA ARG A 135 3.92 -0.57 3.32
C ARG A 135 5.39 -0.23 3.45
N PRO A 136 5.72 0.96 3.99
CA PRO A 136 7.10 1.42 4.12
C PRO A 136 7.93 0.51 5.03
N PHE A 137 9.24 0.55 4.84
CA PHE A 137 10.20 -0.06 5.76
C PHE A 137 10.15 0.64 7.14
N LYS A 138 10.46 -0.08 8.21
CA LYS A 138 10.49 0.48 9.59
C LYS A 138 11.51 1.63 9.74
N TRP A 139 12.63 1.57 9.02
CA TRP A 139 13.66 2.62 9.06
C TRP A 139 13.22 3.94 8.41
N GLU A 140 12.15 3.94 7.60
CA GLU A 140 11.56 5.17 7.04
C GLU A 140 10.86 6.05 8.11
N GLY A 141 10.71 5.52 9.30
CA GLY A 141 10.30 6.23 10.48
C GLY A 141 8.82 6.06 10.87
N PRO A 142 8.50 6.28 12.16
CA PRO A 142 7.18 5.99 12.73
C PRO A 142 6.06 6.87 12.16
N LYS A 143 6.38 8.11 11.74
CA LYS A 143 5.41 9.00 11.11
C LYS A 143 4.89 8.42 9.80
N ARG A 144 5.80 7.87 8.99
CA ARG A 144 5.46 7.28 7.70
C ARG A 144 4.65 5.99 7.88
N GLY A 145 5.01 5.17 8.87
CA GLY A 145 4.26 3.97 9.25
C GLY A 145 2.82 4.29 9.71
N ARG A 146 2.63 5.37 10.50
CA ARG A 146 1.30 5.82 10.93
C ARG A 146 0.45 6.29 9.74
N PHE A 147 1.00 7.13 8.89
CA PHE A 147 0.31 7.58 7.68
C PHE A 147 -0.07 6.40 6.78
N ALA A 148 0.81 5.39 6.66
CA ALA A 148 0.50 4.18 5.91
C ALA A 148 -0.70 3.42 6.50
N ALA A 149 -0.78 3.29 7.82
CA ALA A 149 -1.91 2.62 8.48
C ALA A 149 -3.23 3.37 8.26
N GLU A 150 -3.23 4.70 8.43
CA GLU A 150 -4.39 5.55 8.18
C GLU A 150 -4.85 5.48 6.71
N GLY A 151 -3.90 5.54 5.76
CA GLY A 151 -4.19 5.46 4.33
C GLY A 151 -4.68 4.09 3.88
N LEU A 152 -4.14 3.00 4.45
CA LEU A 152 -4.60 1.63 4.18
C LEU A 152 -6.03 1.42 4.66
N GLN A 153 -6.40 1.97 5.83
CA GLN A 153 -7.77 1.92 6.31
C GLN A 153 -8.72 2.65 5.35
N ALA A 154 -8.40 3.88 4.96
CA ALA A 154 -9.22 4.64 4.01
C ALA A 154 -9.32 3.95 2.64
N LEU A 155 -8.24 3.32 2.18
CA LEU A 155 -8.22 2.58 0.92
C LEU A 155 -9.06 1.31 0.98
N SER A 156 -9.01 0.55 2.10
CA SER A 156 -9.79 -0.67 2.28
C SER A 156 -11.30 -0.43 2.25
N GLU A 157 -11.76 0.76 2.66
CA GLU A 157 -13.16 1.18 2.60
C GLU A 157 -13.60 1.59 1.18
N SER A 158 -12.63 1.82 0.28
CA SER A 158 -12.85 2.36 -1.07
C SER A 158 -12.67 1.33 -2.19
N VAL A 159 -12.06 0.17 -1.92
CA VAL A 159 -11.77 -0.88 -2.90
C VAL A 159 -12.62 -2.13 -2.67
N ASP A 160 -12.67 -3.01 -3.67
CA ASP A 160 -13.28 -4.34 -3.54
C ASP A 160 -12.33 -5.32 -2.89
N SER A 161 -11.04 -5.30 -3.31
CA SER A 161 -9.98 -6.13 -2.75
C SER A 161 -8.72 -5.31 -2.48
N LEU A 162 -8.07 -5.56 -1.33
CA LEU A 162 -6.85 -4.89 -0.91
C LEU A 162 -5.73 -5.90 -0.64
N ILE A 163 -4.69 -5.84 -1.46
CA ILE A 163 -3.46 -6.63 -1.31
C ILE A 163 -2.37 -5.71 -0.76
N VAL A 164 -1.81 -6.08 0.40
CA VAL A 164 -0.79 -5.28 1.07
C VAL A 164 0.54 -6.03 1.10
N ILE A 165 1.56 -5.43 0.51
CA ILE A 165 2.93 -5.94 0.48
C ILE A 165 3.76 -5.20 1.52
N THR A 166 4.29 -5.91 2.51
CA THR A 166 5.08 -5.30 3.59
C THR A 166 6.57 -5.31 3.22
N ASN A 167 7.13 -4.12 2.88
CA ASN A 167 8.54 -3.99 2.49
C ASN A 167 9.52 -4.55 3.53
N GLU A 168 9.17 -4.49 4.82
CA GLU A 168 10.03 -5.01 5.89
C GLU A 168 10.34 -6.50 5.73
N ARG A 169 9.41 -7.29 5.19
CA ARG A 169 9.58 -8.73 4.97
C ARG A 169 10.47 -9.07 3.79
N LEU A 170 10.70 -8.09 2.89
CA LEU A 170 11.64 -8.27 1.78
C LEU A 170 13.10 -8.37 2.24
N LYS A 171 13.42 -7.92 3.45
CA LYS A 171 14.76 -8.04 4.02
C LYS A 171 15.25 -9.49 4.09
N ASP A 172 14.33 -10.44 4.19
CA ASP A 172 14.65 -11.85 4.25
C ASP A 172 15.03 -12.44 2.87
N ARG A 173 14.75 -11.68 1.79
CA ARG A 173 15.07 -12.03 0.40
C ARG A 173 16.24 -11.25 -0.19
N ILE A 174 16.75 -10.26 0.53
CA ILE A 174 17.77 -9.32 0.05
C ILE A 174 19.07 -9.56 0.83
N ASP A 175 20.19 -9.66 0.13
CA ASP A 175 21.50 -9.75 0.76
C ASP A 175 21.87 -8.43 1.45
N LEU A 176 22.66 -8.52 2.54
CA LEU A 176 23.13 -7.36 3.30
C LEU A 176 23.95 -6.35 2.45
N ARG A 177 24.42 -6.77 1.27
CA ARG A 177 25.22 -5.94 0.34
C ARG A 177 24.40 -5.38 -0.80
N THR A 178 23.09 -5.70 -0.88
CA THR A 178 22.23 -5.24 -1.97
C THR A 178 22.07 -3.72 -1.91
N PRO A 179 22.36 -3.00 -3.01
CA PRO A 179 22.14 -1.56 -3.09
C PRO A 179 20.69 -1.19 -2.82
N LEU A 180 20.46 -0.03 -2.21
CA LEU A 180 19.11 0.43 -1.87
C LEU A 180 18.18 0.51 -3.10
N SER A 181 18.73 0.92 -4.25
CA SER A 181 17.99 0.98 -5.52
C SER A 181 17.51 -0.40 -5.99
N GLU A 182 18.30 -1.43 -5.75
CA GLU A 182 17.95 -2.81 -6.09
C GLU A 182 16.93 -3.39 -5.11
N ALA A 183 17.04 -3.05 -3.84
CA ALA A 183 16.05 -3.42 -2.84
C ALA A 183 14.64 -2.89 -3.19
N PHE A 184 14.52 -1.66 -3.70
CA PHE A 184 13.25 -1.13 -4.18
C PHE A 184 12.76 -1.80 -5.46
N LYS A 185 13.65 -2.19 -6.36
CA LYS A 185 13.27 -2.97 -7.56
C LYS A 185 12.64 -4.32 -7.19
N VAL A 186 13.15 -4.99 -6.16
CA VAL A 186 12.52 -6.23 -5.65
C VAL A 186 11.10 -5.98 -5.13
N VAL A 187 10.85 -4.82 -4.51
CA VAL A 187 9.49 -4.42 -4.12
C VAL A 187 8.61 -4.25 -5.35
N ASP A 188 9.09 -3.49 -6.34
CA ASP A 188 8.35 -3.18 -7.57
C ASP A 188 8.10 -4.47 -8.38
N GLU A 189 9.05 -5.43 -8.38
CA GLU A 189 8.90 -6.74 -9.00
C GLU A 189 7.75 -7.55 -8.36
N VAL A 190 7.65 -7.58 -7.03
CA VAL A 190 6.55 -8.29 -6.34
C VAL A 190 5.19 -7.69 -6.70
N VAL A 191 5.10 -6.35 -6.75
CA VAL A 191 3.89 -5.66 -7.21
C VAL A 191 3.57 -6.01 -8.66
N ALA A 192 4.59 -6.02 -9.52
CA ALA A 192 4.45 -6.38 -10.94
C ALA A 192 4.00 -7.83 -11.14
N GLN A 193 4.58 -8.77 -10.39
CA GLN A 193 4.16 -10.18 -10.40
C GLN A 193 2.71 -10.34 -9.98
N GLY A 194 2.25 -9.53 -9.01
CA GLY A 194 0.86 -9.52 -8.58
C GLY A 194 -0.11 -9.08 -9.66
N VAL A 195 0.19 -7.95 -10.27
CA VAL A 195 -0.63 -7.41 -11.36
C VAL A 195 -0.60 -8.34 -12.57
N ARG A 196 0.57 -8.87 -12.93
CA ARG A 196 0.75 -9.86 -13.98
C ARG A 196 -0.11 -11.10 -13.73
N GLY A 197 -0.08 -11.66 -12.51
CA GLY A 197 -0.85 -12.84 -12.16
C GLY A 197 -2.35 -12.66 -12.34
N ILE A 198 -2.88 -11.48 -12.02
CA ILE A 198 -4.30 -11.14 -12.25
C ILE A 198 -4.58 -10.93 -13.74
N SER A 199 -3.72 -10.17 -14.42
CA SER A 199 -3.88 -9.88 -15.86
C SER A 199 -3.82 -11.15 -16.71
N GLU A 200 -2.81 -12.00 -16.50
CA GLU A 200 -2.63 -13.26 -17.27
C GLU A 200 -3.83 -14.19 -17.14
N LEU A 201 -4.49 -14.25 -15.98
CA LEU A 201 -5.70 -15.04 -15.78
C LEU A 201 -6.84 -14.65 -16.74
N ILE A 202 -6.93 -13.37 -17.05
CA ILE A 202 -8.04 -12.79 -17.80
C ILE A 202 -7.71 -12.70 -19.29
N THR A 203 -6.44 -12.39 -19.61
CA THR A 203 -6.03 -12.04 -20.98
C THR A 203 -5.34 -13.16 -21.75
N ASN A 204 -4.68 -14.10 -21.04
CA ASN A 204 -3.91 -15.15 -21.69
C ASN A 204 -4.73 -16.44 -21.82
N PRO A 205 -4.96 -16.93 -23.04
CA PRO A 205 -5.62 -18.21 -23.24
C PRO A 205 -4.75 -19.36 -22.71
N GLY A 206 -5.35 -20.22 -21.91
CA GLY A 206 -4.73 -21.45 -21.41
C GLY A 206 -5.54 -22.70 -21.78
N PHE A 207 -5.20 -23.82 -21.19
CA PHE A 207 -6.00 -25.06 -21.32
C PHE A 207 -7.31 -24.96 -20.51
N ILE A 208 -7.28 -24.25 -19.41
CA ILE A 208 -8.43 -23.98 -18.55
C ILE A 208 -8.48 -22.47 -18.37
N ASN A 209 -9.48 -21.85 -18.98
CA ASN A 209 -9.65 -20.42 -18.95
C ASN A 209 -10.63 -20.06 -17.83
N LEU A 210 -10.26 -19.02 -17.09
CA LEU A 210 -11.17 -18.31 -16.19
C LEU A 210 -11.75 -17.12 -16.95
N ASP A 211 -13.03 -16.91 -16.81
CA ASP A 211 -13.63 -15.69 -17.32
C ASP A 211 -13.53 -14.54 -16.29
N PHE A 212 -13.72 -13.32 -16.76
CA PHE A 212 -13.67 -12.14 -15.88
C PHE A 212 -14.75 -12.19 -14.78
N ALA A 213 -15.88 -12.86 -15.02
CA ALA A 213 -16.96 -12.97 -14.05
C ALA A 213 -16.54 -13.84 -12.85
N ASP A 214 -15.73 -14.89 -13.07
CA ASP A 214 -15.17 -15.72 -12.00
C ASP A 214 -14.23 -14.90 -11.11
N VAL A 215 -13.31 -14.14 -11.72
CA VAL A 215 -12.40 -13.25 -11.00
C VAL A 215 -13.18 -12.20 -10.21
N LYS A 216 -14.21 -11.61 -10.83
CA LYS A 216 -15.08 -10.62 -10.19
C LYS A 216 -15.80 -11.21 -8.98
N THR A 217 -16.30 -12.43 -9.08
CA THR A 217 -17.03 -13.10 -7.98
C THR A 217 -16.14 -13.30 -6.75
N VAL A 218 -14.86 -13.65 -6.94
CA VAL A 218 -13.91 -13.87 -5.85
C VAL A 218 -13.44 -12.57 -5.22
N MET A 219 -13.27 -11.51 -6.03
CA MET A 219 -12.60 -10.29 -5.60
C MET A 219 -13.53 -9.14 -5.24
N GLN A 220 -14.80 -9.17 -5.68
CA GLN A 220 -15.77 -8.11 -5.40
C GLN A 220 -16.15 -8.08 -3.93
N ASP A 221 -16.02 -6.91 -3.27
CA ASP A 221 -16.31 -6.68 -1.86
C ASP A 221 -15.63 -7.71 -0.90
N ALA A 222 -14.52 -8.31 -1.35
CA ALA A 222 -13.80 -9.32 -0.59
C ALA A 222 -12.93 -8.73 0.55
N GLY A 223 -12.61 -7.44 0.48
CA GLY A 223 -11.81 -6.75 1.47
C GLY A 223 -10.33 -7.14 1.41
N PRO A 224 -9.67 -7.42 2.55
CA PRO A 224 -8.27 -7.84 2.56
C PRO A 224 -8.08 -9.15 1.80
N ALA A 225 -7.14 -9.15 0.87
CA ALA A 225 -6.75 -10.30 0.08
C ALA A 225 -5.25 -10.57 0.25
N LEU A 226 -4.89 -11.83 0.12
CA LEU A 226 -3.53 -12.32 0.19
C LEU A 226 -3.11 -12.76 -1.20
N MET A 227 -1.89 -12.45 -1.59
CA MET A 227 -1.35 -12.86 -2.87
C MET A 227 0.06 -13.41 -2.70
N GLY A 228 0.28 -14.61 -3.25
CA GLY A 228 1.60 -15.21 -3.30
C GLY A 228 1.96 -15.68 -4.69
N VAL A 229 3.25 -15.63 -5.00
CA VAL A 229 3.81 -16.14 -6.25
C VAL A 229 4.98 -17.06 -5.92
N GLY A 230 4.99 -18.23 -6.53
CA GLY A 230 6.08 -19.20 -6.43
C GLY A 230 6.47 -19.71 -7.80
N GLN A 231 7.75 -20.05 -7.98
CA GLN A 231 8.27 -20.62 -9.21
C GLN A 231 9.23 -21.75 -8.88
N ALA A 232 9.06 -22.87 -9.54
CA ALA A 232 9.93 -24.04 -9.38
C ALA A 232 10.10 -24.81 -10.69
N SER A 233 11.15 -25.63 -10.76
CA SER A 233 11.47 -26.53 -11.86
C SER A 233 11.71 -27.96 -11.36
N GLY A 234 11.69 -28.94 -12.24
CA GLY A 234 11.95 -30.37 -11.92
C GLY A 234 10.66 -31.19 -11.68
N GLU A 235 10.80 -32.42 -11.18
CA GLU A 235 9.69 -33.35 -11.07
C GLU A 235 8.58 -32.94 -10.08
N THR A 236 8.91 -32.19 -9.05
CA THR A 236 7.98 -31.71 -8.01
C THR A 236 7.61 -30.24 -8.17
N ARG A 237 7.88 -29.66 -9.36
CA ARG A 237 7.77 -28.21 -9.62
C ARG A 237 6.41 -27.61 -9.24
N ALA A 238 5.30 -28.30 -9.47
CA ALA A 238 3.97 -27.81 -9.14
C ALA A 238 3.75 -27.72 -7.63
N ALA A 239 4.13 -28.75 -6.87
CA ALA A 239 4.02 -28.76 -5.42
C ALA A 239 4.95 -27.72 -4.77
N ASP A 240 6.19 -27.62 -5.27
CA ASP A 240 7.20 -26.72 -4.72
C ASP A 240 6.87 -25.24 -5.04
N ALA A 241 6.43 -24.94 -6.27
CA ALA A 241 5.96 -23.62 -6.64
C ALA A 241 4.74 -23.20 -5.81
N THR A 242 3.76 -24.10 -5.62
CA THR A 242 2.58 -23.81 -4.81
C THR A 242 2.94 -23.56 -3.34
N LYS A 243 3.81 -24.37 -2.75
CA LYS A 243 4.31 -24.15 -1.38
C LYS A 243 5.04 -22.82 -1.25
N GLN A 244 5.88 -22.46 -2.23
CA GLN A 244 6.55 -21.14 -2.25
C GLN A 244 5.55 -20.00 -2.33
N ALA A 245 4.48 -20.13 -3.14
CA ALA A 245 3.44 -19.12 -3.26
C ALA A 245 2.72 -18.93 -1.92
N ILE A 246 2.31 -20.00 -1.26
CA ILE A 246 1.58 -19.95 0.01
C ILE A 246 2.44 -19.51 1.17
N SER A 247 3.69 -19.99 1.25
CA SER A 247 4.63 -19.67 2.33
C SER A 247 5.47 -18.42 2.06
N SER A 248 5.05 -17.59 1.10
CA SER A 248 5.78 -16.37 0.77
C SER A 248 5.91 -15.47 2.01
N PRO A 249 7.13 -15.12 2.44
CA PRO A 249 7.34 -14.25 3.60
C PRO A 249 6.79 -12.84 3.40
N LEU A 250 6.36 -12.51 2.18
CA LEU A 250 5.79 -11.20 1.82
C LEU A 250 4.36 -11.03 2.33
N LEU A 251 3.69 -12.14 2.68
CA LEU A 251 2.31 -12.16 3.11
C LEU A 251 2.18 -11.62 4.55
N GLU A 252 1.32 -10.64 4.75
CA GLU A 252 1.04 -10.07 6.07
C GLU A 252 0.13 -10.96 6.90
N VAL A 253 -0.67 -11.79 6.23
CA VAL A 253 -1.69 -12.68 6.82
C VAL A 253 -1.42 -14.13 6.40
N ASP A 254 -1.78 -15.07 7.24
CA ASP A 254 -1.75 -16.49 6.93
C ASP A 254 -2.97 -16.88 6.07
N MET A 255 -2.82 -17.83 5.16
CA MET A 255 -3.91 -18.29 4.28
C MET A 255 -4.97 -19.12 5.04
N SER A 256 -4.69 -19.49 6.29
CA SER A 256 -5.63 -20.24 7.12
C SER A 256 -6.97 -19.51 7.26
N GLY A 257 -8.03 -20.12 6.79
CA GLY A 257 -9.39 -19.58 6.89
C GLY A 257 -9.83 -18.74 5.69
N ALA A 258 -9.10 -18.76 4.59
CA ALA A 258 -9.57 -18.24 3.30
C ALA A 258 -10.86 -18.96 2.87
N GLU A 259 -11.84 -18.21 2.36
CA GLU A 259 -13.10 -18.74 1.82
C GLU A 259 -12.98 -19.05 0.34
N ASP A 260 -12.38 -18.13 -0.43
CA ASP A 260 -12.19 -18.25 -1.86
C ASP A 260 -10.71 -18.11 -2.22
N VAL A 261 -10.25 -18.94 -3.14
CA VAL A 261 -8.88 -18.90 -3.66
C VAL A 261 -8.89 -18.94 -5.17
N LEU A 262 -8.24 -17.96 -5.76
CA LEU A 262 -7.95 -17.91 -7.19
C LEU A 262 -6.53 -18.42 -7.40
N LEU A 263 -6.40 -19.47 -8.22
CA LEU A 263 -5.14 -20.13 -8.51
C LEU A 263 -4.82 -20.00 -10.00
N ASN A 264 -3.70 -19.36 -10.34
CA ASN A 264 -3.16 -19.37 -11.70
C ASN A 264 -1.90 -20.24 -11.77
N ILE A 265 -1.87 -21.15 -12.70
CA ILE A 265 -0.72 -22.00 -12.98
C ILE A 265 -0.21 -21.67 -14.38
N THR A 266 0.96 -21.01 -14.45
CA THR A 266 1.61 -20.66 -15.72
C THR A 266 2.77 -21.61 -15.96
N GLY A 267 2.80 -22.25 -17.11
CA GLY A 267 3.86 -23.20 -17.48
C GLY A 267 4.02 -23.32 -18.99
N GLY A 268 4.98 -24.16 -19.41
CA GLY A 268 5.18 -24.50 -20.81
C GLY A 268 4.08 -25.44 -21.34
N LEU A 269 4.20 -25.83 -22.63
CA LEU A 269 3.30 -26.79 -23.28
C LEU A 269 3.40 -28.21 -22.71
N ASP A 270 4.40 -28.49 -21.89
CA ASP A 270 4.66 -29.75 -21.20
C ASP A 270 3.88 -29.90 -19.87
N MET A 271 3.14 -28.88 -19.45
CA MET A 271 2.36 -28.87 -18.21
C MET A 271 1.28 -29.97 -18.24
N SER A 272 1.29 -30.82 -17.22
CA SER A 272 0.38 -31.96 -17.11
C SER A 272 -0.84 -31.65 -16.23
N LEU A 273 -1.93 -32.41 -16.47
CA LEU A 273 -3.14 -32.31 -15.61
C LEU A 273 -2.85 -32.68 -14.16
N PHE A 274 -1.92 -33.63 -13.91
CA PHE A 274 -1.55 -34.03 -12.55
C PHE A 274 -0.82 -32.90 -11.78
N GLU A 275 -0.07 -32.06 -12.48
CA GLU A 275 0.57 -30.90 -11.86
C GLU A 275 -0.47 -29.86 -11.41
N ALA A 276 -1.49 -29.58 -12.22
CA ALA A 276 -2.59 -28.71 -11.85
C ALA A 276 -3.39 -29.26 -10.65
N GLN A 277 -3.67 -30.58 -10.64
CA GLN A 277 -4.32 -31.25 -9.51
C GLN A 277 -3.46 -31.12 -8.23
N THR A 278 -2.16 -31.39 -8.31
CA THR A 278 -1.24 -31.32 -7.17
C THR A 278 -1.21 -29.92 -6.57
N ALA A 279 -1.17 -28.88 -7.40
CA ALA A 279 -1.21 -27.49 -6.94
C ALA A 279 -2.51 -27.20 -6.16
N SER A 280 -3.66 -27.61 -6.68
CA SER A 280 -4.96 -27.44 -6.02
C SER A 280 -5.05 -28.21 -4.69
N GLU A 281 -4.54 -29.45 -4.63
CA GLU A 281 -4.51 -30.25 -3.40
C GLU A 281 -3.65 -29.63 -2.31
N VAL A 282 -2.49 -29.07 -2.65
CA VAL A 282 -1.61 -28.37 -1.70
C VAL A 282 -2.32 -27.15 -1.11
N ILE A 283 -3.04 -26.37 -1.93
CA ILE A 283 -3.82 -25.23 -1.45
C ILE A 283 -4.93 -25.66 -0.49
N ALA A 284 -5.71 -26.68 -0.86
CA ALA A 284 -6.80 -27.18 -0.03
C ALA A 284 -6.30 -27.68 1.34
N GLN A 285 -5.11 -28.30 1.39
CA GLN A 285 -4.48 -28.72 2.64
C GLN A 285 -4.07 -27.56 3.54
N GLU A 286 -3.50 -26.50 2.98
CA GLU A 286 -3.02 -25.34 3.73
C GLU A 286 -4.16 -24.42 4.18
N ALA A 287 -5.22 -24.28 3.41
CA ALA A 287 -6.39 -23.50 3.80
C ALA A 287 -7.15 -24.09 4.99
N GLY A 288 -6.99 -25.39 5.25
CA GLY A 288 -7.50 -26.07 6.45
C GLY A 288 -9.03 -26.18 6.56
N ARG A 289 -9.78 -25.84 5.49
CA ARG A 289 -11.26 -25.86 5.38
C ARG A 289 -11.69 -26.29 3.98
N GLU A 290 -13.01 -26.49 3.80
CA GLU A 290 -13.60 -26.48 2.47
C GLU A 290 -13.43 -25.08 1.87
N VAL A 291 -12.40 -24.89 1.04
CA VAL A 291 -12.10 -23.67 0.32
C VAL A 291 -12.64 -23.81 -1.11
N ASN A 292 -13.26 -22.75 -1.61
CA ASN A 292 -13.63 -22.67 -3.01
C ASN A 292 -12.40 -22.30 -3.83
N VAL A 293 -11.82 -23.26 -4.58
CA VAL A 293 -10.65 -23.03 -5.43
C VAL A 293 -11.08 -22.88 -6.87
N ILE A 294 -10.93 -21.68 -7.40
CA ILE A 294 -11.12 -21.37 -8.82
C ILE A 294 -9.73 -21.35 -9.45
N PHE A 295 -9.47 -22.23 -10.41
CA PHE A 295 -8.15 -22.32 -11.00
C PHE A 295 -8.16 -22.14 -12.52
N GLY A 296 -7.15 -21.45 -13.03
CA GLY A 296 -6.85 -21.28 -14.43
C GLY A 296 -5.43 -21.69 -14.76
N THR A 297 -5.20 -21.93 -16.04
CA THR A 297 -3.87 -22.26 -16.56
C THR A 297 -3.51 -21.27 -17.64
N SER A 298 -2.26 -20.78 -17.64
CA SER A 298 -1.71 -19.93 -18.68
C SER A 298 -0.49 -20.58 -19.31
N ILE A 299 -0.25 -20.35 -20.60
CA ILE A 299 0.90 -20.87 -21.31
C ILE A 299 1.92 -19.75 -21.50
N ASP A 300 3.17 -20.00 -21.05
CA ASP A 300 4.31 -19.12 -21.26
C ASP A 300 5.53 -19.96 -21.64
N GLU A 301 5.85 -19.99 -22.94
CA GLU A 301 6.97 -20.78 -23.47
C GLU A 301 8.34 -20.31 -22.95
N ASN A 302 8.44 -19.08 -22.43
CA ASN A 302 9.69 -18.55 -21.90
C ASN A 302 10.07 -19.16 -20.54
N LEU A 303 9.14 -19.81 -19.85
CA LEU A 303 9.41 -20.47 -18.57
C LEU A 303 10.20 -21.79 -18.72
N GLY A 304 10.30 -22.34 -19.95
CA GLY A 304 10.99 -23.61 -20.19
C GLY A 304 10.35 -24.74 -19.38
N ASP A 305 11.14 -25.43 -18.56
CA ASP A 305 10.69 -26.53 -17.69
C ASP A 305 10.20 -26.04 -16.31
N SER A 306 10.09 -24.73 -16.09
CA SER A 306 9.61 -24.15 -14.83
C SER A 306 8.09 -23.96 -14.85
N ILE A 307 7.47 -24.04 -13.67
CA ILE A 307 6.08 -23.65 -13.45
C ILE A 307 6.07 -22.46 -12.49
N ARG A 308 5.26 -21.46 -12.81
CA ARG A 308 4.93 -20.34 -11.94
C ARG A 308 3.50 -20.51 -11.43
N VAL A 309 3.32 -20.42 -10.14
CA VAL A 309 2.03 -20.50 -9.46
C VAL A 309 1.73 -19.17 -8.79
N THR A 310 0.61 -18.56 -9.15
CA THR A 310 0.09 -17.35 -8.50
C THR A 310 -1.18 -17.71 -7.73
N VAL A 311 -1.22 -17.39 -6.46
CA VAL A 311 -2.34 -17.66 -5.55
C VAL A 311 -2.88 -16.33 -5.04
N ILE A 312 -4.19 -16.11 -5.15
CA ILE A 312 -4.88 -15.00 -4.54
C ILE A 312 -5.97 -15.58 -3.63
N ALA A 313 -5.88 -15.31 -2.33
CA ALA A 313 -6.82 -15.80 -1.33
C ALA A 313 -7.61 -14.64 -0.73
N THR A 314 -8.92 -14.80 -0.63
CA THR A 314 -9.86 -13.80 -0.13
C THR A 314 -10.74 -14.36 1.01
N GLY A 315 -11.54 -13.50 1.64
CA GLY A 315 -12.44 -13.94 2.73
C GLY A 315 -11.77 -14.11 4.09
N LEU A 316 -10.49 -13.73 4.25
CA LEU A 316 -9.65 -13.97 5.42
C LEU A 316 -10.17 -13.36 6.74
N GLN A 317 -10.99 -12.30 6.69
CA GLN A 317 -11.48 -11.61 7.90
C GLN A 317 -12.91 -11.98 8.31
N LYS A 318 -13.70 -12.60 7.45
CA LYS A 318 -15.08 -12.97 7.79
C LYS A 318 -15.13 -14.03 8.90
N SER A 319 -14.14 -14.91 8.97
CA SER A 319 -14.06 -15.98 9.97
C SER A 319 -13.83 -15.50 11.41
N ALA A 320 -13.21 -14.33 11.63
CA ALA A 320 -13.00 -13.78 12.98
C ALA A 320 -14.25 -13.03 13.52
N SER A 321 -15.08 -12.48 12.65
CA SER A 321 -16.29 -11.74 13.03
C SER A 321 -17.50 -12.64 13.33
N GLU A 322 -17.60 -13.80 12.67
CA GLU A 322 -18.71 -14.73 12.92
C GLU A 322 -18.52 -15.64 14.14
N ALA A 323 -17.29 -15.77 14.64
CA ALA A 323 -16.98 -16.55 15.84
C ALA A 323 -17.32 -15.86 17.17
N ALA A 324 -17.74 -14.60 17.18
CA ALA A 324 -18.27 -13.96 18.36
C ALA A 324 -19.68 -14.51 18.63
N PRO A 325 -19.94 -15.25 19.74
CA PRO A 325 -21.27 -15.75 20.03
C PRO A 325 -22.21 -14.56 20.17
N LYS A 326 -23.20 -14.48 19.27
CA LYS A 326 -24.31 -13.53 19.41
C LYS A 326 -24.93 -13.74 20.78
N GLN A 327 -24.60 -12.88 21.74
CA GLN A 327 -25.31 -12.87 23.01
C GLN A 327 -26.80 -12.63 22.69
N PRO A 328 -27.69 -13.50 23.19
CA PRO A 328 -29.12 -13.31 22.96
C PRO A 328 -29.51 -11.95 23.55
N THR A 329 -29.86 -11.01 22.70
CA THR A 329 -30.45 -9.75 23.09
C THR A 329 -31.75 -10.10 23.85
N GLN A 330 -31.71 -10.06 25.19
CA GLN A 330 -32.92 -10.10 26.01
C GLN A 330 -33.76 -8.90 25.60
N LYS A 331 -34.88 -9.19 24.91
CA LYS A 331 -35.90 -8.18 24.63
C LYS A 331 -36.31 -7.60 25.95
N ALA A 332 -35.98 -6.34 26.21
CA ALA A 332 -36.49 -5.59 27.34
C ALA A 332 -38.02 -5.64 27.31
N LYS A 333 -38.61 -6.22 28.33
CA LYS A 333 -40.05 -6.14 28.56
C LYS A 333 -40.44 -4.67 28.82
N PRO A 334 -41.54 -4.16 28.28
CA PRO A 334 -41.98 -2.81 28.56
C PRO A 334 -42.27 -2.68 30.07
N ALA A 335 -41.66 -1.67 30.69
CA ALA A 335 -41.87 -1.34 32.10
C ALA A 335 -43.33 -0.86 32.28
N ASN A 336 -44.11 -1.53 33.14
CA ASN A 336 -45.40 -1.07 33.56
C ASN A 336 -45.27 0.21 34.38
N LEU A 337 -45.92 1.28 33.94
CA LEU A 337 -45.83 2.64 34.51
C LEU A 337 -46.67 2.84 35.78
N PHE A 338 -47.39 1.82 36.29
CA PHE A 338 -48.20 1.89 37.51
C PHE A 338 -48.08 0.57 38.28
N GLY A 339 -47.23 0.52 39.29
CA GLY A 339 -47.12 -0.60 40.23
C GLY A 339 -46.45 -0.15 41.52
N THR A 340 -47.14 -0.40 42.65
CA THR A 340 -46.69 -0.12 44.02
C THR A 340 -45.37 -0.81 44.34
N PRO A 341 -44.47 -0.21 45.16
CA PRO A 341 -43.16 -0.77 45.45
C PRO A 341 -43.28 -2.03 46.30
N SER A 342 -42.82 -3.16 45.81
CA SER A 342 -42.66 -4.39 46.56
C SER A 342 -41.34 -4.41 47.33
N ALA A 343 -41.28 -5.18 48.41
CA ALA A 343 -40.25 -5.18 49.45
C ALA A 343 -38.82 -5.57 49.03
N ASP A 344 -38.57 -5.86 47.74
CA ASP A 344 -37.24 -6.24 47.22
C ASP A 344 -36.35 -5.06 46.89
N ALA A 345 -36.83 -3.80 47.00
CA ALA A 345 -36.01 -2.61 46.75
C ALA A 345 -35.03 -2.26 47.89
N ALA A 346 -35.17 -2.92 49.05
CA ALA A 346 -34.29 -2.66 50.21
C ALA A 346 -32.94 -3.40 50.16
N GLN A 347 -32.82 -4.45 49.34
CA GLN A 347 -31.56 -5.21 49.21
C GLN A 347 -30.60 -4.68 48.17
N ALA A 348 -31.10 -3.92 47.19
CA ALA A 348 -30.24 -3.30 46.15
C ALA A 348 -29.52 -2.01 46.62
N ALA A 349 -30.01 -1.36 47.69
CA ALA A 349 -29.39 -0.16 48.27
C ALA A 349 -28.16 -0.45 49.15
N ALA A 350 -28.04 -1.69 49.63
CA ALA A 350 -26.94 -2.10 50.51
C ALA A 350 -25.62 -2.47 49.78
N THR A 351 -25.71 -2.74 48.46
CA THR A 351 -24.52 -3.09 47.67
C THR A 351 -23.80 -1.86 47.08
N ASN A 352 -24.46 -0.72 46.96
CA ASN A 352 -23.84 0.52 46.46
C ASN A 352 -22.97 1.20 47.53
N SER A 353 -23.22 0.98 48.83
CA SER A 353 -22.40 1.56 49.91
C SER A 353 -21.02 0.85 50.09
N VAL A 354 -20.94 -0.39 49.61
CA VAL A 354 -19.66 -1.17 49.67
C VAL A 354 -18.73 -0.75 48.51
N PHE A 355 -19.32 -0.36 47.36
CA PHE A 355 -18.53 0.10 46.20
C PHE A 355 -17.95 1.51 46.38
N GLU A 356 -18.69 2.42 47.03
CA GLU A 356 -18.15 3.75 47.38
C GLU A 356 -17.03 3.70 48.43
N LYS A 357 -17.07 2.72 49.35
CA LYS A 357 -16.02 2.54 50.34
C LYS A 357 -14.73 1.93 49.81
N LEU A 358 -14.83 1.12 48.74
CA LEU A 358 -13.67 0.55 48.05
C LEU A 358 -12.95 1.56 47.12
N VAL A 359 -13.65 2.60 46.66
CA VAL A 359 -13.06 3.65 45.84
C VAL A 359 -12.38 4.73 46.70
N ALA A 360 -12.86 4.94 47.93
CA ALA A 360 -12.26 5.93 48.86
C ALA A 360 -10.92 5.49 49.47
N ASP A 361 -10.69 4.18 49.66
CA ASP A 361 -9.46 3.65 50.24
C ASP A 361 -8.30 3.47 49.22
N ASN A 362 -8.54 3.73 47.91
CA ASN A 362 -7.52 3.51 46.87
C ASN A 362 -6.87 4.82 46.35
N VAL A 363 -7.09 5.97 47.01
CA VAL A 363 -6.56 7.30 46.59
C VAL A 363 -5.40 7.76 47.47
N GLN A 364 -4.84 6.95 48.35
CA GLN A 364 -3.64 7.31 49.12
C GLN A 364 -2.55 6.23 49.07
N ALA A 365 -1.83 6.14 47.93
CA ALA A 365 -0.47 5.60 47.94
C ALA A 365 0.26 6.17 46.70
N HIS A 366 0.90 7.31 46.89
CA HIS A 366 2.00 7.73 46.02
C HIS A 366 3.18 6.79 46.32
N PRO A 367 3.76 6.10 45.33
CA PRO A 367 5.00 5.35 45.57
C PRO A 367 6.13 6.36 45.79
N THR A 368 6.82 6.23 46.89
CA THR A 368 8.13 6.83 47.14
C THR A 368 9.10 6.35 46.05
N PRO A 369 9.91 7.24 45.43
CA PRO A 369 10.88 6.84 44.44
C PRO A 369 11.93 5.93 45.07
N THR A 370 12.06 4.72 44.52
CA THR A 370 13.16 3.82 44.82
C THR A 370 14.44 4.36 44.18
N GLN A 371 15.51 4.35 44.89
CA GLN A 371 16.84 4.96 44.68
C GLN A 371 17.65 4.37 43.49
N ASN A 372 17.03 3.82 42.44
CA ASN A 372 17.72 3.23 41.29
C ASN A 372 16.93 3.38 39.99
N ASP A 373 16.52 4.61 39.67
CA ASP A 373 15.99 4.91 38.33
C ASP A 373 17.10 5.57 37.49
N PRO A 374 17.62 4.91 36.46
CA PRO A 374 18.71 5.44 35.62
C PRO A 374 18.31 6.65 34.77
N PHE A 375 17.04 7.10 34.81
CA PHE A 375 16.54 8.26 34.07
C PHE A 375 16.03 9.40 34.94
N ALA A 376 16.25 9.38 36.25
CA ALA A 376 15.80 10.42 37.19
C ALA A 376 16.40 11.81 36.91
N ASP A 377 17.51 11.89 36.18
CA ASP A 377 18.22 13.14 35.87
C ASP A 377 17.75 13.81 34.53
N TRP A 378 16.71 13.28 33.87
CA TRP A 378 16.25 13.83 32.58
C TRP A 378 15.00 14.73 32.70
N ASN A 379 14.93 15.52 33.77
CA ASN A 379 13.85 16.49 33.94
C ASN A 379 14.31 17.88 33.46
N MET A 380 14.05 18.24 32.19
CA MET A 380 14.45 19.48 31.51
C MET A 380 13.59 20.71 31.87
N SER A 381 12.97 20.75 33.03
CA SER A 381 12.22 21.92 33.50
C SER A 381 12.93 22.59 34.67
N GLY A 382 14.05 23.28 34.41
CA GLY A 382 14.71 24.03 35.48
C GLY A 382 16.16 24.42 35.22
N ALA A 383 16.60 24.55 33.99
CA ALA A 383 17.91 25.10 33.69
C ALA A 383 17.87 26.65 33.78
N SER A 384 18.39 27.21 34.86
CA SER A 384 18.74 28.61 34.98
C SER A 384 19.85 28.98 33.99
N LYS A 385 19.82 30.21 33.49
CA LYS A 385 20.66 30.75 32.40
C LYS A 385 22.17 30.89 32.71
N ASP A 386 22.68 30.37 33.83
CA ASP A 386 24.03 30.67 34.32
C ASP A 386 25.00 29.47 34.35
N ALA A 387 24.73 28.41 33.62
CA ALA A 387 25.58 27.19 33.60
C ALA A 387 26.38 26.99 32.30
N PHE A 388 26.84 28.04 31.67
CA PHE A 388 27.89 27.97 30.63
C PHE A 388 29.13 28.75 31.11
N ALA A 389 29.86 28.16 32.05
CA ALA A 389 31.22 28.57 32.35
C ALA A 389 32.16 27.86 31.35
N GLU A 390 32.98 28.68 30.73
CA GLU A 390 34.10 28.48 29.83
C GLU A 390 34.79 27.12 29.88
N ASP A 391 34.73 26.40 28.75
CA ASP A 391 35.61 25.26 28.50
C ASP A 391 36.79 25.74 27.61
N GLU A 392 37.99 25.81 28.19
CA GLU A 392 39.22 26.38 27.64
C GLU A 392 39.81 25.70 26.38
N ARG A 393 39.00 24.91 25.66
CA ARG A 393 39.50 24.10 24.50
C ARG A 393 39.33 24.73 23.13
N PHE A 394 38.81 25.99 23.07
CA PHE A 394 38.60 26.69 21.79
C PHE A 394 39.15 28.11 21.74
N ASP A 395 40.31 28.31 22.29
CA ASP A 395 41.06 29.57 22.15
C ASP A 395 41.56 29.70 20.69
N GLY A 396 40.96 30.60 19.92
CA GLY A 396 41.38 30.93 18.55
C GLY A 396 40.33 30.96 17.43
N VAL A 397 39.03 30.65 17.73
CA VAL A 397 37.98 30.75 16.72
C VAL A 397 37.15 32.01 16.91
N GLN A 398 37.31 32.98 16.00
CA GLN A 398 36.44 34.18 15.97
C GLN A 398 35.02 33.78 15.56
N LYS A 399 34.06 33.95 16.48
CA LYS A 399 32.61 33.80 16.18
C LYS A 399 32.17 34.99 15.34
N GLN A 400 31.79 34.78 14.09
CA GLN A 400 31.01 35.78 13.33
C GLN A 400 29.56 35.71 13.80
N THR A 401 29.10 36.79 14.43
CA THR A 401 27.68 36.98 14.76
C THR A 401 26.95 37.46 13.50
N PHE A 402 26.06 36.66 12.96
CA PHE A 402 25.12 37.08 11.91
C PHE A 402 23.85 37.60 12.62
N ASP A 403 23.61 38.91 12.49
CA ASP A 403 22.36 39.53 12.95
C ASP A 403 21.33 39.48 11.82
N VAL A 404 20.35 38.58 11.91
CA VAL A 404 19.39 38.27 10.84
C VAL A 404 18.30 39.34 10.73
N PHE A 405 18.22 40.32 11.60
CA PHE A 405 17.13 41.31 11.67
C PHE A 405 17.49 42.75 11.38
N ASN A 406 18.73 43.07 10.99
CA ASN A 406 19.13 44.44 10.73
C ASN A 406 19.77 44.55 9.33
N THR A 407 18.96 44.79 8.29
CA THR A 407 19.42 45.21 6.97
C THR A 407 19.59 46.73 6.94
N PRO A 408 20.82 47.31 6.84
CA PRO A 408 20.97 48.72 6.53
C PRO A 408 20.72 48.92 5.04
N THR A 409 19.76 49.77 4.74
CA THR A 409 19.58 50.40 3.42
C THR A 409 20.81 51.23 3.09
N SER A 410 21.70 50.75 2.21
CA SER A 410 22.72 51.57 1.60
C SER A 410 22.40 51.84 0.14
N ASN A 411 22.17 53.12 -0.19
CA ASN A 411 22.22 53.67 -1.54
C ASN A 411 23.54 53.33 -2.19
N GLN A 412 23.53 52.50 -3.23
CA GLN A 412 24.60 52.44 -4.24
C GLN A 412 23.97 52.55 -5.63
N ALA A 413 24.55 53.49 -6.40
CA ALA A 413 24.19 53.81 -7.75
C ALA A 413 24.36 52.61 -8.72
N PRO A 414 23.65 52.57 -9.86
CA PRO A 414 23.73 51.47 -10.82
C PRO A 414 25.11 51.41 -11.47
N VAL A 415 25.75 50.25 -11.48
CA VAL A 415 26.99 49.98 -12.18
C VAL A 415 26.65 49.65 -13.63
N ASP A 416 27.21 50.41 -14.53
CA ASP A 416 27.12 50.30 -15.99
C ASP A 416 28.00 49.16 -16.47
N PHE A 417 27.41 48.15 -17.11
CA PHE A 417 28.09 46.97 -17.71
C PHE A 417 28.25 47.20 -19.25
N SER A 418 28.96 48.23 -19.65
CA SER A 418 29.43 48.33 -21.01
C SER A 418 30.94 48.43 -21.05
N ASN A 419 31.54 47.44 -21.75
CA ASN A 419 32.95 47.26 -22.10
C ASN A 419 33.84 46.63 -21.05
N THR A 420 34.10 45.32 -21.27
CA THR A 420 35.45 44.79 -21.49
C THR A 420 35.34 43.42 -22.16
N GLU A 421 35.78 43.36 -23.42
CA GLU A 421 36.28 42.17 -24.06
C GLU A 421 37.58 41.78 -23.37
N ASP A 422 37.62 40.63 -22.71
CA ASP A 422 38.82 39.86 -22.48
C ASP A 422 38.45 38.37 -22.53
N GLU A 423 38.74 37.78 -23.70
CA GLU A 423 38.88 36.35 -23.92
C GLU A 423 40.06 35.88 -23.10
N ASP A 424 39.87 34.82 -22.34
CA ASP A 424 40.82 33.88 -21.75
C ASP A 424 40.78 33.73 -20.25
N GLU A 425 39.74 33.00 -19.77
CA GLU A 425 39.84 32.13 -18.58
C GLU A 425 38.59 31.22 -18.47
N GLN A 426 38.55 30.16 -19.29
CA GLN A 426 37.62 29.06 -19.05
C GLN A 426 38.23 28.04 -18.08
N PRO A 427 37.48 27.56 -17.09
CA PRO A 427 37.93 26.51 -16.17
C PRO A 427 38.28 25.21 -16.92
N PRO A 428 39.22 24.40 -16.44
CA PRO A 428 39.84 23.30 -17.20
C PRO A 428 38.97 22.10 -17.54
N PHE A 429 37.67 22.11 -17.16
CA PHE A 429 36.76 20.98 -17.38
C PHE A 429 36.01 20.98 -18.72
N PHE A 430 36.15 22.00 -19.56
CA PHE A 430 35.44 22.09 -20.84
C PHE A 430 36.30 21.93 -22.10
N LYS A 431 37.49 21.34 -22.00
CA LYS A 431 38.25 20.99 -23.23
C LYS A 431 37.76 19.65 -23.78
N LYS A 432 36.98 19.71 -24.88
CA LYS A 432 36.71 18.54 -25.71
C LYS A 432 37.97 17.99 -26.28
N ARG A 433 38.16 16.67 -26.16
CA ARG A 433 39.08 15.87 -26.98
C ARG A 433 38.46 15.60 -28.35
#